data_ce3aa9ec548b9e4a595b322c08a0657a
#
_entry.id   ce3aa9ec548b9e4a595b322c08a0657a
#
_cell.length_a   1.000
_cell.length_b   1.000
_cell.length_c   1.000
_cell.angle_alpha   90.00
_cell.angle_beta   90.00
_cell.angle_gamma   90.00
#
_symmetry.space_group_name_H-M   'P 1'
#
loop_
_entity.id
_entity.type
_entity.pdbx_description
1 polymer ?
#
loop_
_entity_poly.entity_id
_entity_poly.type
_entity_poly.pdbx_seq_one_letter_code
_entity_poly.pdbx_strand_id
1 'polypeptide(L)'
;MLEGWSVVIDYTASSRPFGMARLLTRYGFRVDRIYADTISPEEEDTIAFLKERCPHILVCPTVHHKMAVLPRGLYEESGGRVLAIGQKAAYFTGTPHFVNMVEDGGLYGCGGILELAGLMQEAAMEEKDTGKLIQVKGWGCFC
;
A
#
# COMPACT_ATOMS: atom_id res chain seq x y z
N MET A 1 5.50 17.39 -4.40
CA MET A 1 5.08 17.29 -3.01
C MET A 1 5.39 15.95 -2.34
N LEU A 2 5.12 14.83 -2.99
CA LEU A 2 5.56 13.50 -2.53
C LEU A 2 6.71 12.94 -3.39
N GLU A 3 7.53 13.83 -3.93
CA GLU A 3 8.73 13.42 -4.66
C GLU A 3 9.70 12.70 -3.72
N GLY A 4 10.22 11.58 -4.17
CA GLY A 4 11.13 10.76 -3.38
C GLY A 4 10.45 9.87 -2.34
N TRP A 5 9.12 9.88 -2.25
CA TRP A 5 8.37 8.95 -1.41
C TRP A 5 8.09 7.64 -2.15
N SER A 6 8.26 6.54 -1.47
CA SER A 6 7.82 5.21 -1.95
C SER A 6 6.41 4.93 -1.47
N VAL A 7 5.52 4.58 -2.38
CA VAL A 7 4.14 4.21 -2.05
C VAL A 7 4.03 2.69 -2.01
N VAL A 8 3.40 2.17 -0.98
CA VAL A 8 3.09 0.75 -0.83
C VAL A 8 1.59 0.58 -0.62
N ILE A 9 1.01 -0.45 -1.21
CA ILE A 9 -0.43 -0.67 -1.24
C ILE A 9 -0.72 -2.08 -0.77
N ASP A 10 -1.82 -2.28 -0.05
CA ASP A 10 -2.31 -3.61 0.27
C ASP A 10 -3.74 -3.87 -0.22
N TYR A 11 -4.11 -5.14 -0.23
CA TYR A 11 -5.42 -5.59 -0.72
C TYR A 11 -6.58 -5.19 0.21
N THR A 12 -6.31 -4.80 1.46
CA THR A 12 -7.38 -4.34 2.37
C THR A 12 -7.82 -2.92 2.05
N ALA A 13 -6.93 -2.12 1.46
CA ALA A 13 -7.23 -0.75 1.04
C ALA A 13 -8.11 -0.72 -0.20
N SER A 14 -7.84 -1.62 -1.15
CA SER A 14 -8.58 -1.70 -2.41
C SER A 14 -8.80 -3.13 -2.82
N SER A 15 -9.96 -3.43 -3.38
CA SER A 15 -10.25 -4.71 -4.03
C SER A 15 -9.42 -4.91 -5.31
N ARG A 16 -8.87 -3.83 -5.85
CA ARG A 16 -8.03 -3.83 -7.05
C ARG A 16 -6.71 -3.10 -6.78
N PRO A 17 -5.82 -3.70 -5.97
CA PRO A 17 -4.57 -3.03 -5.59
C PRO A 17 -3.65 -2.76 -6.78
N PHE A 18 -3.64 -3.62 -7.78
CA PHE A 18 -2.87 -3.41 -9.01
C PHE A 18 -3.42 -2.26 -9.85
N GLY A 19 -4.74 -2.13 -9.93
CA GLY A 19 -5.41 -1.01 -10.59
C GLY A 19 -5.07 0.31 -9.92
N MET A 20 -5.07 0.34 -8.59
CA MET A 20 -4.65 1.50 -7.82
C MET A 20 -3.18 1.85 -8.08
N ALA A 21 -2.30 0.86 -8.11
CA ALA A 21 -0.87 1.06 -8.41
C ALA A 21 -0.68 1.67 -9.80
N ARG A 22 -1.38 1.16 -10.81
CA ARG A 22 -1.35 1.70 -12.16
C ARG A 22 -1.80 3.16 -12.19
N LEU A 23 -2.88 3.47 -11.50
CA LEU A 23 -3.41 4.82 -11.41
C LEU A 23 -2.38 5.77 -10.79
N LEU A 24 -1.83 5.42 -9.63
CA LEU A 24 -0.83 6.24 -8.96
C LEU A 24 0.43 6.44 -9.80
N THR A 25 0.89 5.40 -10.48
CA THR A 25 2.02 5.48 -11.41
C THR A 25 1.76 6.48 -12.53
N ARG A 26 0.55 6.52 -13.07
CA ARG A 26 0.15 7.50 -14.10
C ARG A 26 0.19 8.94 -13.59
N TYR A 27 -0.03 9.15 -12.31
CA TYR A 27 0.06 10.47 -11.67
C TYR A 27 1.46 10.81 -11.14
N GLY A 28 2.46 10.00 -11.47
CA GLY A 28 3.85 10.26 -11.12
C GLY A 28 4.29 9.77 -9.75
N PHE A 29 3.46 9.01 -9.05
CA PHE A 29 3.86 8.39 -7.79
C PHE A 29 4.71 7.16 -8.03
N ARG A 30 5.71 6.94 -7.18
CA ARG A 30 6.54 5.75 -7.21
C ARG A 30 5.91 4.67 -6.33
N VAL A 31 5.36 3.63 -6.93
CA VAL A 31 4.85 2.47 -6.21
C VAL A 31 5.94 1.41 -6.16
N ASP A 32 6.33 0.97 -4.97
CA ASP A 32 7.42 0.00 -4.78
C ASP A 32 6.94 -1.39 -4.37
N ARG A 33 5.85 -1.50 -3.61
CA ARG A 33 5.32 -2.80 -3.17
C ARG A 33 3.81 -2.84 -3.23
N ILE A 34 3.30 -4.03 -3.55
CA ILE A 34 1.89 -4.37 -3.49
C ILE A 34 1.75 -5.64 -2.67
N TYR A 35 1.02 -5.56 -1.56
CA TYR A 35 0.74 -6.71 -0.70
C TYR A 35 -0.60 -7.31 -1.09
N ALA A 36 -0.57 -8.46 -1.74
CA ALA A 36 -1.76 -9.16 -2.21
C ALA A 36 -1.53 -10.68 -2.21
N ASP A 37 -2.55 -11.42 -1.83
CA ASP A 37 -2.48 -12.88 -1.75
C ASP A 37 -3.05 -13.57 -2.99
N THR A 38 -3.94 -12.89 -3.70
CA THR A 38 -4.58 -13.38 -4.92
C THR A 38 -4.56 -12.33 -6.01
N ILE A 39 -4.61 -12.79 -7.25
CA ILE A 39 -4.72 -11.95 -8.42
C ILE A 39 -6.09 -12.19 -9.05
N SER A 40 -6.88 -11.12 -9.16
CA SER A 40 -8.14 -11.19 -9.87
C SER A 40 -7.90 -11.31 -11.37
N PRO A 41 -8.64 -12.18 -12.09
CA PRO A 41 -8.53 -12.25 -13.56
C PRO A 41 -8.76 -10.90 -14.24
N GLU A 42 -9.56 -10.02 -13.66
CA GLU A 42 -9.84 -8.68 -14.16
C GLU A 42 -8.62 -7.75 -14.12
N GLU A 43 -7.61 -8.08 -13.33
CA GLU A 43 -6.38 -7.29 -13.18
C GLU A 43 -5.20 -7.83 -14.01
N GLU A 44 -5.36 -8.91 -14.75
CA GLU A 44 -4.26 -9.51 -15.53
C GLU A 44 -3.62 -8.52 -16.51
N ASP A 45 -4.42 -7.76 -17.24
CA ASP A 45 -3.91 -6.74 -18.17
C ASP A 45 -3.17 -5.62 -17.42
N THR A 46 -3.67 -5.24 -16.26
CA THR A 46 -3.04 -4.24 -15.40
C THR A 46 -1.70 -4.73 -14.90
N ILE A 47 -1.61 -5.99 -14.50
CA ILE A 47 -0.35 -6.61 -14.05
C ILE A 47 0.66 -6.68 -15.17
N ALA A 48 0.24 -7.05 -16.38
CA ALA A 48 1.10 -7.06 -17.55
C ALA A 48 1.66 -5.66 -17.85
N PHE A 49 0.82 -4.64 -17.77
CA PHE A 49 1.24 -3.25 -17.90
C PHE A 49 2.29 -2.85 -16.84
N LEU A 50 2.05 -3.20 -15.57
CA LEU A 50 2.96 -2.87 -14.49
C LEU A 50 4.31 -3.59 -14.62
N LYS A 51 4.31 -4.84 -15.03
CA LYS A 51 5.53 -5.60 -15.29
C LYS A 51 6.40 -4.95 -16.38
N GLU A 52 5.77 -4.44 -17.41
CA GLU A 52 6.47 -3.78 -18.51
C GLU A 52 6.98 -2.40 -18.13
N ARG A 53 6.13 -1.58 -17.48
CA ARG A 53 6.41 -0.18 -17.19
C ARG A 53 7.11 0.07 -15.86
N CYS A 54 6.85 -0.80 -14.89
CA CYS A 54 7.32 -0.62 -13.51
C CYS A 54 7.90 -1.93 -12.98
N PRO A 55 8.99 -2.46 -13.58
CA PRO A 55 9.55 -3.75 -13.18
C PRO A 55 10.13 -3.76 -11.77
N HIS A 56 10.29 -2.60 -11.14
CA HIS A 56 10.76 -2.47 -9.76
C HIS A 56 9.70 -2.82 -8.71
N ILE A 57 8.41 -2.89 -9.08
CA ILE A 57 7.34 -3.19 -8.13
C ILE A 57 7.44 -4.64 -7.68
N LEU A 58 7.49 -4.85 -6.37
CA LEU A 58 7.44 -6.18 -5.76
C LEU A 58 6.03 -6.51 -5.31
N VAL A 59 5.56 -7.71 -5.66
CA VAL A 59 4.29 -8.24 -5.17
C VAL A 59 4.59 -9.19 -4.02
N CYS A 60 4.06 -8.89 -2.84
CA CYS A 60 4.34 -9.62 -1.61
C CYS A 60 3.07 -10.29 -1.08
N PRO A 61 3.06 -11.63 -0.92
CA PRO A 61 1.94 -12.31 -0.28
C PRO A 61 1.91 -12.00 1.22
N THR A 62 0.72 -11.81 1.77
CA THR A 62 0.57 -11.43 3.19
C THR A 62 0.43 -12.62 4.13
N VAL A 63 -0.04 -13.76 3.63
CA VAL A 63 -0.30 -14.96 4.44
C VAL A 63 0.86 -15.93 4.48
N HIS A 64 1.94 -15.67 3.74
CA HIS A 64 3.10 -16.54 3.75
C HIS A 64 3.81 -16.46 5.11
N HIS A 65 4.14 -17.62 5.69
CA HIS A 65 4.76 -17.69 7.02
C HIS A 65 6.05 -16.86 7.16
N LYS A 66 6.82 -16.69 6.09
CA LYS A 66 8.02 -15.85 6.09
C LYS A 66 7.73 -14.39 6.32
N MET A 67 6.53 -13.91 6.00
CA MET A 67 6.15 -12.51 6.23
C MET A 67 6.08 -12.16 7.72
N ALA A 68 5.78 -13.13 8.57
CA ALA A 68 5.74 -12.93 10.02
C ALA A 68 7.12 -12.68 10.64
N VAL A 69 8.19 -13.14 9.99
CA VAL A 69 9.58 -13.05 10.49
C VAL A 69 10.44 -12.06 9.69
N LEU A 70 9.91 -11.49 8.59
CA LEU A 70 10.66 -10.48 7.83
C LEU A 70 10.80 -9.19 8.64
N PRO A 71 11.97 -8.58 8.64
CA PRO A 71 12.17 -7.27 9.26
C PRO A 71 11.26 -6.22 8.60
N ARG A 72 10.62 -5.39 9.42
CA ARG A 72 9.82 -4.25 8.94
C ARG A 72 10.73 -3.05 8.74
N GLY A 73 11.70 -3.19 7.80
CA GLY A 73 12.80 -2.25 7.65
C GLY A 73 12.68 -1.29 6.48
N LEU A 74 11.67 -1.42 5.60
CA LEU A 74 11.60 -0.58 4.41
C LEU A 74 11.53 0.90 4.73
N TYR A 75 10.80 1.28 5.78
CA TYR A 75 10.69 2.66 6.22
C TYR A 75 12.06 3.26 6.58
N GLU A 76 12.84 2.52 7.37
CA GLU A 76 14.18 2.95 7.79
C GLU A 76 15.14 2.97 6.61
N GLU A 77 15.14 1.93 5.78
CA GLU A 77 15.98 1.81 4.60
C GLU A 77 15.72 2.91 3.57
N SER A 78 14.50 3.40 3.49
CA SER A 78 14.09 4.47 2.57
C SER A 78 14.29 5.87 3.13
N GLY A 79 14.95 6.01 4.27
CA GLY A 79 15.17 7.31 4.90
C GLY A 79 13.90 7.96 5.44
N GLY A 80 12.91 7.17 5.83
CA GLY A 80 11.66 7.65 6.41
C GLY A 80 10.63 8.15 5.40
N ARG A 81 10.76 7.83 4.13
CA ARG A 81 9.86 8.29 3.07
C ARG A 81 9.05 7.15 2.45
N VAL A 82 8.31 6.44 3.27
CA VAL A 82 7.38 5.41 2.82
C VAL A 82 5.97 5.78 3.22
N LEU A 83 5.07 5.83 2.25
CA LEU A 83 3.66 6.06 2.44
C LEU A 83 2.89 4.77 2.17
N ALA A 84 2.18 4.28 3.15
CA ALA A 84 1.36 3.09 3.00
C ALA A 84 -0.10 3.45 2.72
N ILE A 85 -0.72 2.73 1.82
CA ILE A 85 -2.16 2.76 1.60
C ILE A 85 -2.70 1.42 2.06
N GLY A 86 -3.34 1.43 3.23
CA GLY A 86 -3.83 0.24 3.90
C GLY A 86 -3.03 -0.13 5.15
N GLN A 87 -3.67 -0.85 6.04
CA GLN A 87 -3.11 -1.17 7.35
C GLN A 87 -2.01 -2.23 7.30
N LYS A 88 -2.16 -3.23 6.44
CA LYS A 88 -1.15 -4.28 6.28
C LYS A 88 0.13 -3.75 5.65
N ALA A 89 -0.01 -2.89 4.64
CA ALA A 89 1.14 -2.22 4.03
C ALA A 89 1.90 -1.38 5.07
N ALA A 90 1.20 -0.67 5.93
CA ALA A 90 1.82 0.10 7.01
C ALA A 90 2.56 -0.80 7.99
N TYR A 91 1.94 -1.91 8.39
CA TYR A 91 2.54 -2.85 9.34
C TYR A 91 3.82 -3.50 8.77
N PHE A 92 3.74 -4.04 7.55
CA PHE A 92 4.87 -4.78 6.96
C PHE A 92 6.05 -3.89 6.60
N THR A 93 5.82 -2.62 6.31
CA THR A 93 6.91 -1.66 6.02
C THR A 93 7.43 -0.95 7.24
N GLY A 94 6.66 -0.93 8.34
CA GLY A 94 7.01 -0.23 9.56
C GLY A 94 6.81 1.29 9.48
N THR A 95 6.22 1.81 8.42
CA THR A 95 6.00 3.26 8.29
C THR A 95 4.88 3.75 9.20
N PRO A 96 5.06 4.90 9.88
CA PRO A 96 3.99 5.58 10.60
C PRO A 96 3.09 6.41 9.67
N HIS A 97 3.49 6.58 8.42
CA HIS A 97 2.75 7.37 7.42
C HIS A 97 1.84 6.47 6.62
N PHE A 98 0.54 6.46 6.93
CA PHE A 98 -0.39 5.62 6.18
C PHE A 98 -1.77 6.23 6.03
N VAL A 99 -2.41 5.89 4.92
CA VAL A 99 -3.82 6.16 4.66
C VAL A 99 -4.63 4.98 5.18
N ASN A 100 -5.49 5.23 6.16
CA ASN A 100 -6.40 4.20 6.69
C ASN A 100 -7.61 4.05 5.77
N MET A 101 -7.46 3.20 4.76
CA MET A 101 -8.45 2.96 3.73
C MET A 101 -8.80 1.48 3.70
N VAL A 102 -10.08 1.18 3.61
CA VAL A 102 -10.60 -0.18 3.55
C VAL A 102 -11.62 -0.25 2.41
N GLU A 103 -11.46 -1.22 1.53
CA GLU A 103 -12.35 -1.47 0.39
C GLU A 103 -12.66 -0.19 -0.42
N ASP A 104 -11.59 0.46 -0.89
CA ASP A 104 -11.63 1.70 -1.68
C ASP A 104 -12.18 2.93 -0.93
N GLY A 105 -12.61 2.77 0.34
CA GLY A 105 -13.02 3.87 1.21
C GLY A 105 -14.14 4.76 0.67
N GLY A 106 -14.92 4.27 -0.29
CA GLY A 106 -15.95 5.08 -0.98
C GLY A 106 -15.40 6.07 -2.00
N LEU A 107 -14.12 5.96 -2.38
CA LEU A 107 -13.49 6.85 -3.34
C LEU A 107 -13.75 6.36 -4.76
N TYR A 108 -14.56 7.09 -5.51
CA TYR A 108 -14.92 6.75 -6.88
C TYR A 108 -14.70 7.93 -7.84
N GLY A 109 -14.27 7.61 -9.07
CA GLY A 109 -14.13 8.57 -10.14
C GLY A 109 -13.02 9.62 -9.91
N CYS A 110 -13.11 10.72 -10.62
CA CYS A 110 -12.10 11.80 -10.56
C CYS A 110 -12.06 12.48 -9.19
N GLY A 111 -13.20 12.64 -8.54
CA GLY A 111 -13.30 13.21 -7.18
C GLY A 111 -12.59 12.31 -6.16
N GLY A 112 -12.71 11.00 -6.30
CA GLY A 112 -12.03 10.04 -5.44
C GLY A 112 -10.52 10.11 -5.54
N ILE A 113 -9.97 10.37 -6.71
CA ILE A 113 -8.53 10.52 -6.91
C ILE A 113 -7.99 11.76 -6.18
N LEU A 114 -8.71 12.88 -6.26
CA LEU A 114 -8.32 14.10 -5.57
C LEU A 114 -8.38 13.93 -4.05
N GLU A 115 -9.39 13.23 -3.56
CA GLU A 115 -9.55 12.92 -2.15
C GLU A 115 -8.43 11.99 -1.66
N LEU A 116 -8.09 10.96 -2.43
CA LEU A 116 -6.97 10.07 -2.12
C LEU A 116 -5.65 10.85 -2.06
N ALA A 117 -5.39 11.74 -3.02
CA ALA A 117 -4.19 12.58 -3.01
C ALA A 117 -4.13 13.46 -1.76
N GLY A 118 -5.24 14.02 -1.32
CA GLY A 118 -5.34 14.78 -0.07
C GLY A 118 -5.02 13.92 1.15
N LEU A 119 -5.59 12.73 1.22
CA LEU A 119 -5.32 11.76 2.30
C LEU A 119 -3.84 11.33 2.33
N MET A 120 -3.24 11.14 1.18
CA MET A 120 -1.82 10.82 1.08
C MET A 120 -0.93 11.95 1.60
N GLN A 121 -1.26 13.20 1.29
CA GLN A 121 -0.53 14.36 1.81
C GLN A 121 -0.64 14.46 3.32
N GLU A 122 -1.83 14.31 3.86
CA GLU A 122 -2.05 14.30 5.32
C GLU A 122 -1.24 13.19 5.97
N ALA A 123 -1.28 11.98 5.43
CA ALA A 123 -0.55 10.84 5.96
C ALA A 123 0.97 11.06 5.94
N ALA A 124 1.50 11.73 4.93
CA ALA A 124 2.93 12.06 4.87
C ALA A 124 3.35 13.08 5.94
N MET A 125 2.44 13.93 6.38
CA MET A 125 2.68 14.94 7.41
C MET A 125 2.43 14.45 8.83
N GLU A 126 1.71 13.35 9.00
CA GLU A 126 1.34 12.77 10.29
C GLU A 126 2.02 11.43 10.54
N GLU A 127 2.40 11.19 11.77
CA GLU A 127 2.91 9.89 12.20
C GLU A 127 1.85 9.17 13.05
N LYS A 128 1.57 7.90 12.73
CA LYS A 128 0.61 7.07 13.42
C LYS A 128 1.27 5.80 13.95
N ASP A 129 0.84 5.30 15.09
CA ASP A 129 1.32 4.03 15.61
C ASP A 129 0.65 2.85 14.88
N THR A 130 1.28 2.43 13.81
CA THR A 130 0.78 1.33 12.96
C THR A 130 1.03 -0.05 13.55
N GLY A 131 2.01 -0.17 14.45
CA GLY A 131 2.31 -1.43 15.12
C GLY A 131 1.16 -1.91 15.99
N LYS A 132 0.54 -1.01 16.75
CA LYS A 132 -0.60 -1.32 17.63
C LYS A 132 -1.86 -1.68 16.84
N LEU A 133 -2.09 -1.02 15.71
CA LEU A 133 -3.30 -1.23 14.90
C LEU A 133 -3.44 -2.67 14.40
N ILE A 134 -2.36 -3.25 13.90
CA ILE A 134 -2.40 -4.62 13.38
C ILE A 134 -2.29 -5.66 14.49
N GLN A 135 -1.58 -5.37 15.56
CA GLN A 135 -1.56 -6.26 16.73
C GLN A 135 -2.96 -6.48 17.29
N VAL A 136 -3.76 -5.44 17.42
CA VAL A 136 -5.15 -5.54 17.86
C VAL A 136 -5.99 -6.36 16.88
N LYS A 137 -5.82 -6.15 15.58
CA LYS A 137 -6.50 -6.94 14.54
C LYS A 137 -5.94 -8.35 14.39
N GLY A 138 -4.65 -8.54 14.62
CA GLY A 138 -3.98 -9.82 14.53
C GLY A 138 -4.56 -10.86 15.48
N TRP A 139 -4.99 -10.45 16.67
CA TRP A 139 -5.66 -11.31 17.62
C TRP A 139 -6.98 -11.86 17.07
N GLY A 140 -7.72 -11.06 16.32
CA GLY A 140 -8.93 -11.51 15.64
C GLY A 140 -8.67 -12.48 14.47
N CYS A 141 -7.49 -12.40 13.86
CA CYS A 141 -7.12 -13.26 12.74
C CYS A 141 -6.59 -14.64 13.16
N PHE A 142 -6.25 -14.83 14.42
CA PHE A 142 -5.80 -16.11 14.97
C PHE A 142 -6.93 -16.99 15.52
N CYS A 143 -8.13 -16.50 15.46
CA CYS A 143 -9.31 -17.23 15.93
C CYS A 143 -9.92 -18.13 14.87
#